data_932f564e0fdf93aefeb406a70b0de026
#
_entry.id   932f564e0fdf93aefeb406a70b0de026
#
_cell.length_a   1.000
_cell.length_b   1.000
_cell.length_c   1.000
_cell.angle_alpha   90.00
_cell.angle_beta   90.00
_cell.angle_gamma   90.00
#
_symmetry.space_group_name_H-M   'P 1'
#
loop_
_entity.id
_entity.type
_entity.pdbx_description
1 polymer ?
#
loop_
_entity_poly.entity_id
_entity_poly.type
_entity_poly.pdbx_seq_one_letter_code
_entity_poly.pdbx_strand_id
1 'polypeptide(L)'
;STEDLFMHLAREMRPQRILLAGLEDGIYADFPARKHRVESVTPASYQKIRVSIGASGGTDVTGGMQSKVQQMLALVESIPELSVQIFSGEDEGSLEDALSGKNLGTIIKAN
;
A
#
# COMPACT_ATOMS: atom_id res chain seq x y z
N SER A 1 -3.21 -5.30 -18.21
CA SER A 1 -1.99 -5.40 -17.40
C SER A 1 -2.20 -6.36 -16.25
N THR A 2 -1.14 -6.70 -15.59
CA THR A 2 -1.19 -7.59 -14.42
C THR A 2 -2.02 -6.96 -13.31
N GLU A 3 -1.87 -5.64 -13.13
CA GLU A 3 -2.64 -4.91 -12.12
C GLU A 3 -4.13 -4.94 -12.43
N ASP A 4 -4.51 -4.81 -13.68
CA ASP A 4 -5.93 -4.84 -14.07
C ASP A 4 -6.54 -6.21 -13.80
N LEU A 5 -5.81 -7.27 -14.12
CA LEU A 5 -6.25 -8.63 -13.84
C LEU A 5 -6.39 -8.86 -12.33
N PHE A 6 -5.41 -8.39 -11.57
CA PHE A 6 -5.41 -8.51 -10.13
C PHE A 6 -6.63 -7.79 -9.51
N MET A 7 -6.91 -6.58 -9.97
CA MET A 7 -8.06 -5.81 -9.49
C MET A 7 -9.38 -6.54 -9.78
N HIS A 8 -9.48 -7.11 -10.99
CA HIS A 8 -10.66 -7.87 -11.37
C HIS A 8 -10.85 -9.08 -10.46
N LEU A 9 -9.79 -9.86 -10.26
CA LEU A 9 -9.85 -11.03 -9.40
C LEU A 9 -10.20 -10.67 -7.95
N ALA A 10 -9.65 -9.58 -7.45
CA ALA A 10 -9.94 -9.14 -6.09
C ALA A 10 -11.42 -8.78 -5.92
N ARG A 11 -12.01 -8.11 -6.91
CA ARG A 11 -13.42 -7.77 -6.86
C ARG A 11 -14.32 -9.00 -6.90
N GLU A 12 -13.92 -10.02 -7.65
CA GLU A 12 -14.68 -11.27 -7.73
C GLU A 12 -14.55 -12.11 -6.47
N MET A 13 -13.34 -12.22 -5.94
CA MET A 13 -13.07 -13.08 -4.79
C MET A 13 -13.41 -12.44 -3.45
N ARG A 14 -13.41 -11.11 -3.39
CA ARG A 14 -13.68 -10.31 -2.21
C ARG A 14 -12.89 -10.77 -0.99
N PRO A 15 -11.55 -10.76 -1.08
CA PRO A 15 -10.72 -11.20 0.04
C PRO A 15 -10.82 -10.23 1.22
N GLN A 16 -10.46 -10.71 2.41
CA GLN A 16 -10.39 -9.83 3.57
C GLN A 16 -9.04 -9.12 3.66
N ARG A 17 -8.00 -9.74 3.14
CA ARG A 17 -6.65 -9.21 3.19
C ARG A 17 -5.93 -9.46 1.88
N ILE A 18 -5.15 -8.47 1.48
CA ILE A 18 -4.23 -8.59 0.35
C ILE A 18 -2.84 -8.26 0.86
N LEU A 19 -1.87 -9.11 0.58
CA LEU A 19 -0.49 -8.92 0.99
C LEU A 19 0.36 -8.64 -0.24
N LEU A 20 0.96 -7.45 -0.28
CA LEU A 20 1.83 -7.05 -1.38
C LEU A 20 3.28 -7.05 -0.89
N ALA A 21 3.98 -8.13 -1.16
CA ALA A 21 5.38 -8.28 -0.80
C ALA A 21 6.23 -7.77 -1.96
N GLY A 22 7.04 -6.76 -1.71
CA GLY A 22 7.87 -6.17 -2.75
C GLY A 22 9.22 -5.75 -2.22
N LEU A 23 9.86 -4.82 -2.92
CA LEU A 23 11.17 -4.33 -2.53
C LEU A 23 11.07 -3.27 -1.43
N GLU A 24 10.00 -2.49 -1.43
CA GLU A 24 9.83 -1.44 -0.43
C GLU A 24 9.11 -1.99 0.80
N ASP A 25 9.55 -1.55 1.97
CA ASP A 25 8.95 -2.02 3.23
C ASP A 25 7.74 -1.19 3.67
N GLY A 26 7.23 -0.36 2.81
CA GLY A 26 6.03 0.44 3.06
C GLY A 26 6.04 1.73 2.27
N ILE A 27 5.16 2.64 2.66
CA ILE A 27 5.03 3.96 2.06
C ILE A 27 5.69 4.97 2.99
N TYR A 28 6.50 5.87 2.42
CA TYR A 28 7.21 6.88 3.19
C TYR A 28 6.72 8.26 2.83
N ALA A 29 6.44 9.07 3.85
CA ALA A 29 6.05 10.46 3.66
C ALA A 29 7.23 11.31 3.19
N ASP A 30 8.45 10.87 3.50
CA ASP A 30 9.66 11.63 3.20
C ASP A 30 10.60 10.87 2.26
N PHE A 31 10.06 10.24 1.25
CA PHE A 31 10.90 9.59 0.26
C PHE A 31 11.75 10.65 -0.46
N PRO A 32 13.04 10.41 -0.73
CA PRO A 32 13.76 9.14 -0.55
C PRO A 32 14.48 8.96 0.78
N ALA A 33 14.35 9.88 1.71
CA ALA A 33 15.06 9.79 2.99
C ALA A 33 14.64 8.58 3.82
N ARG A 34 13.39 8.14 3.68
CA ARG A 34 12.86 6.94 4.32
C ARG A 34 12.98 6.93 5.84
N LYS A 35 12.71 8.09 6.44
CA LYS A 35 12.76 8.21 7.89
C LYS A 35 11.37 8.11 8.53
N HIS A 36 10.32 8.41 7.76
CA HIS A 36 8.97 8.46 8.31
C HIS A 36 8.04 7.55 7.52
N ARG A 37 8.04 6.28 7.88
CA ARG A 37 7.12 5.32 7.26
C ARG A 37 5.71 5.58 7.74
N VAL A 38 4.78 5.59 6.78
CA VAL A 38 3.37 5.77 7.09
C VAL A 38 2.79 4.42 7.50
N GLU A 39 2.23 4.33 8.69
CA GLU A 39 1.71 3.07 9.20
C GLU A 39 0.41 2.67 8.52
N SER A 40 -0.46 3.63 8.25
CA SER A 40 -1.72 3.32 7.57
C SER A 40 -2.10 4.45 6.63
N VAL A 41 -2.80 4.08 5.56
CA VAL A 41 -3.30 5.04 4.57
C VAL A 41 -4.78 4.74 4.34
N THR A 42 -5.58 5.80 4.40
CA THR A 42 -6.99 5.74 4.03
C THR A 42 -7.20 6.71 2.86
N PRO A 43 -8.35 6.66 2.17
CA PRO A 43 -8.60 7.65 1.12
C PRO A 43 -8.50 9.09 1.63
N ALA A 44 -8.94 9.35 2.85
CA ALA A 44 -8.85 10.69 3.44
C ALA A 44 -7.41 11.08 3.76
N SER A 45 -6.64 10.20 4.37
CA SER A 45 -5.26 10.52 4.74
C SER A 45 -4.34 10.60 3.54
N TYR A 46 -4.66 9.90 2.47
CA TYR A 46 -3.86 9.92 1.26
C TYR A 46 -3.78 11.33 0.66
N GLN A 47 -4.85 12.09 0.74
CA GLN A 47 -4.87 13.45 0.21
C GLN A 47 -3.78 14.30 0.87
N LYS A 48 -3.59 14.14 2.16
CA LYS A 48 -2.56 14.88 2.90
C LYS A 48 -1.16 14.43 2.52
N ILE A 49 -0.96 13.12 2.41
CA ILE A 49 0.32 12.55 2.01
C ILE A 49 0.69 12.99 0.60
N ARG A 50 -0.27 12.97 -0.31
CA ARG A 50 -0.06 13.35 -1.69
C ARG A 50 0.38 14.80 -1.82
N VAL A 51 -0.25 15.70 -1.07
CA VAL A 51 0.12 17.11 -1.07
C VAL A 51 1.56 17.28 -0.58
N SER A 52 1.91 16.58 0.49
CA SER A 52 3.26 16.63 1.04
C SER A 52 4.30 16.13 0.04
N ILE A 53 4.02 15.03 -0.62
CA ILE A 53 4.91 14.47 -1.64
C ILE A 53 5.06 15.44 -2.81
N GLY A 54 3.96 16.02 -3.25
CA GLY A 54 3.97 16.98 -4.35
C GLY A 54 4.79 18.22 -4.01
N ALA A 55 4.69 18.67 -2.78
CA ALA A 55 5.43 19.85 -2.33
C ALA A 55 6.93 19.61 -2.27
N SER A 56 7.34 18.37 -2.08
CA SER A 56 8.78 18.07 -2.01
C SER A 56 9.41 17.77 -3.36
N GLY A 57 8.73 18.14 -4.43
CA GLY A 57 9.30 17.92 -5.72
C GLY A 57 9.08 16.57 -6.28
N GLY A 58 8.47 15.93 -5.64
CA GLY A 58 7.93 14.95 -6.12
C GLY A 58 8.21 13.76 -6.66
N THR A 59 8.70 13.58 -6.86
CA THR A 59 8.84 12.63 -7.49
C THR A 59 8.43 11.45 -7.11
N ASP A 60 8.01 11.11 -7.77
CA ASP A 60 7.67 9.97 -7.99
C ASP A 60 8.32 9.02 -7.25
N VAL A 61 7.77 8.80 -6.40
CA VAL A 61 7.93 7.96 -5.71
C VAL A 61 8.09 6.77 -6.41
N THR A 62 9.08 6.62 -6.88
CA THR A 62 9.41 5.42 -7.22
C THR A 62 8.59 4.55 -7.91
N GLY A 63 8.80 4.53 -9.01
CA GLY A 63 8.50 3.46 -9.80
C GLY A 63 7.17 2.79 -9.66
N GLY A 64 6.11 3.50 -9.81
CA GLY A 64 4.81 2.87 -9.75
C GLY A 64 4.20 2.72 -8.39
N MET A 65 4.87 3.13 -7.34
CA MET A 65 4.29 3.05 -6.00
C MET A 65 3.04 3.91 -5.89
N GLN A 66 3.07 5.10 -6.47
CA GLN A 66 1.91 5.98 -6.44
C GLN A 66 0.70 5.33 -7.13
N SER A 67 0.93 4.75 -8.30
CA SER A 67 -0.13 4.06 -9.03
C SER A 67 -0.66 2.87 -8.25
N LYS A 68 0.23 2.11 -7.64
CA LYS A 68 -0.15 0.95 -6.82
C LYS A 68 -1.02 1.38 -5.65
N VAL A 69 -0.62 2.44 -4.95
CA VAL A 69 -1.38 2.94 -3.81
C VAL A 69 -2.76 3.41 -4.24
N GLN A 70 -2.83 4.15 -5.35
CA GLN A 70 -4.11 4.64 -5.86
C GLN A 70 -5.05 3.50 -6.24
N GLN A 71 -4.52 2.45 -6.86
CA GLN A 71 -5.33 1.27 -7.21
C GLN A 71 -5.82 0.55 -5.96
N MET A 72 -4.97 0.41 -4.96
CA MET A 72 -5.37 -0.26 -3.72
C MET A 72 -6.39 0.56 -2.94
N LEU A 73 -6.26 1.88 -2.95
CA LEU A 73 -7.26 2.75 -2.33
C LEU A 73 -8.62 2.60 -3.01
N ALA A 74 -8.63 2.57 -4.34
CA ALA A 74 -9.88 2.35 -5.06
C ALA A 74 -10.51 1.00 -4.70
N LEU A 75 -9.67 0.00 -4.52
CA LEU A 75 -10.15 -1.33 -4.18
C LEU A 75 -10.76 -1.39 -2.78
N VAL A 76 -10.13 -0.77 -1.78
CA VAL A 76 -10.68 -0.77 -0.42
C VAL A 76 -11.95 0.07 -0.34
N GLU A 77 -12.10 1.09 -1.18
CA GLU A 77 -13.35 1.83 -1.26
C GLU A 77 -14.47 0.96 -1.80
N SER A 78 -14.17 0.08 -2.76
CA SER A 78 -15.14 -0.86 -3.31
C SER A 78 -15.45 -2.00 -2.36
N ILE A 79 -14.48 -2.41 -1.55
CA ILE A 79 -14.62 -3.52 -0.60
C ILE A 79 -14.19 -3.02 0.78
N PRO A 80 -15.10 -2.38 1.54
CA PRO A 80 -14.70 -1.69 2.77
C PRO A 80 -14.10 -2.57 3.85
N GLU A 81 -14.36 -3.88 3.83
CA GLU A 81 -13.77 -4.79 4.81
C GLU A 81 -12.33 -5.17 4.47
N LEU A 82 -11.90 -4.88 3.26
CA LEU A 82 -10.58 -5.28 2.79
C LEU A 82 -9.49 -4.43 3.42
N SER A 83 -8.38 -5.06 3.80
CA SER A 83 -7.15 -4.35 4.11
C SER A 83 -6.05 -4.82 3.17
N VAL A 84 -5.18 -3.90 2.77
CA VAL A 84 -4.04 -4.20 1.91
C VAL A 84 -2.78 -3.85 2.67
N GLN A 85 -1.83 -4.77 2.73
CA GLN A 85 -0.60 -4.56 3.46
C GLN A 85 0.57 -4.55 2.47
N ILE A 86 1.36 -3.48 2.49
CA ILE A 86 2.54 -3.33 1.64
C ILE A 86 3.76 -3.47 2.53
N PHE A 87 4.62 -4.43 2.23
CA PHE A 87 5.81 -4.70 3.04
C PHE A 87 6.93 -5.27 2.18
N SER A 88 8.14 -5.35 2.75
CA SER A 88 9.27 -5.93 2.03
C SER A 88 9.23 -7.45 2.11
N GLY A 89 9.23 -8.08 0.96
CA GLY A 89 9.34 -9.54 0.88
C GLY A 89 10.77 -10.03 0.93
N GLU A 90 11.73 -9.10 0.99
CA GLU A 90 13.13 -9.50 1.04
C GLU A 90 13.60 -9.87 2.45
N ASP A 91 12.95 -9.35 3.47
CA ASP A 91 13.34 -9.63 4.84
C ASP A 91 12.92 -11.04 5.22
N GLU A 92 13.85 -11.79 5.80
CA GLU A 92 13.58 -13.15 6.21
C GLU A 92 12.47 -13.18 7.25
N GLY A 93 11.47 -14.03 7.01
CA GLY A 93 10.35 -14.18 7.93
C GLY A 93 9.23 -13.17 7.76
N SER A 94 9.41 -12.14 6.93
CA SER A 94 8.38 -11.12 6.75
C SER A 94 7.08 -11.67 6.18
N LEU A 95 7.16 -12.50 5.16
CA LEU A 95 5.94 -13.08 4.57
C LEU A 95 5.22 -13.97 5.57
N GLU A 96 5.97 -14.77 6.31
CA GLU A 96 5.41 -15.65 7.33
C GLU A 96 4.74 -14.82 8.44
N ASP A 97 5.37 -13.75 8.88
CA ASP A 97 4.82 -12.85 9.89
C ASP A 97 3.53 -12.19 9.38
N ALA A 98 3.53 -11.72 8.13
CA ALA A 98 2.34 -11.11 7.53
C ALA A 98 1.19 -12.12 7.44
N LEU A 99 1.49 -13.35 7.03
CA LEU A 99 0.49 -14.40 6.94
C LEU A 99 -0.09 -14.77 8.30
N SER A 100 0.71 -14.64 9.37
CA SER A 100 0.23 -14.94 10.72
C SER A 100 -0.55 -13.78 11.36
N GLY A 101 -0.70 -12.67 10.65
CA GLY A 101 -1.52 -11.56 11.11
C GLY A 101 -0.76 -10.37 11.66
N LYS A 102 0.55 -10.38 11.64
CA LYS A 102 1.32 -9.25 12.11
C LYS A 102 1.21 -8.07 11.14
N ASN A 103 1.16 -6.86 11.70
CA ASN A 103 1.09 -5.65 10.89
C ASN A 103 2.50 -5.22 10.52
N LEU A 104 2.87 -5.41 9.26
CA LEU A 104 4.17 -5.01 8.74
C LEU A 104 3.97 -3.93 7.69
N GLY A 105 4.94 -3.04 7.55
CA GLY A 105 4.91 -2.03 6.49
C GLY A 105 3.79 -1.03 6.64
N THR A 106 3.07 -0.81 5.55
CA THR A 106 1.96 0.13 5.51
C THR A 106 0.66 -0.61 5.21
N ILE A 107 -0.40 -0.28 5.93
CA ILE A 107 -1.71 -0.87 5.73
C ILE A 107 -2.61 0.14 5.03
N ILE A 108 -3.24 -0.26 3.94
CA ILE A 108 -4.23 0.55 3.22
C ILE A 108 -5.61 -0.01 3.57
N LYS A 109 -6.50 0.86 4.00
CA LYS A 109 -7.85 0.46 4.39
C LYS A 109 -8.83 1.62 4.15
N ALA A 110 -10.13 1.32 4.18
CA ALA A 110 -11.15 2.32 3.88
C ALA A 110 -11.26 3.39 4.98
N ASN A 111 -11.05 3.02 6.22
CA ASN A 111 -11.17 3.96 7.35
C ASN A 111 -10.01 3.83 8.32
#